data_fea37183e21b0d06872594f25d0d725b
#
_entry.id   fea37183e21b0d06872594f25d0d725b
#
_cell.length_a   1.000
_cell.length_b   1.000
_cell.length_c   1.000
_cell.angle_alpha   90.00
_cell.angle_beta   90.00
_cell.angle_gamma   90.00
#
_symmetry.space_group_name_H-M   'P 1'
#
loop_
_entity.id
_entity.type
_entity.pdbx_description
1 polymer ?
#
loop_
_entity_poly.entity_id
_entity_poly.type
_entity_poly.pdbx_seq_one_letter_code
_entity_poly.pdbx_strand_id
1 'polypeptide(L)'
;IVEGFLSGMHRSPYFGQSVEFLQHREYVPGDDLRHVDWKVWARQDRLVVKQFEEDTNLRCTMVVDVSHSMQYGNGPLNKFEYAATIAASLSYLVLQQQDAVGCITFDEKIRMRVPIRSKRNHIHSVIDSLDTQSPSDKTDMYAVMREIAETVPRRGMIMLVSDLLGDIEGTIKGLKLLRQRGHDILVFHVLDDDELDFEFNGAMRFDGLESDDFINCNPRALREGYLAAINEFLTDVRRQCASNAVDYALIRTSDPLDAVLAKYLSRRLGHRRS
;
A
#
# COMPACT_ATOMS: atom_id res chain seq x y z
N ILE A 1 16.35 -6.28 -8.06
CA ILE A 1 15.08 -5.59 -8.42
C ILE A 1 14.50 -4.96 -7.17
N VAL A 2 14.46 -5.67 -6.06
CA VAL A 2 13.90 -5.21 -4.79
C VAL A 2 14.74 -4.09 -4.15
N GLU A 3 16.07 -4.19 -4.14
CA GLU A 3 16.97 -3.14 -3.61
C GLU A 3 16.83 -1.81 -4.36
N GLY A 4 16.68 -1.86 -5.69
CA GLY A 4 16.45 -0.66 -6.50
C GLY A 4 15.11 0.03 -6.25
N PHE A 5 14.13 -0.74 -5.76
CA PHE A 5 12.80 -0.24 -5.47
C PHE A 5 12.73 0.61 -4.20
N LEU A 6 13.30 0.11 -3.15
CA LEU A 6 13.25 0.79 -1.87
C LEU A 6 14.16 2.02 -1.86
N SER A 7 15.30 1.97 -2.54
CA SER A 7 16.16 3.14 -2.80
C SER A 7 15.42 4.26 -3.57
N GLY A 8 14.47 3.91 -4.45
CA GLY A 8 13.59 4.88 -5.12
C GLY A 8 12.50 5.49 -4.21
N MET A 9 12.11 4.80 -3.12
CA MET A 9 11.15 5.33 -2.13
C MET A 9 11.77 6.36 -1.19
N HIS A 10 13.09 6.33 -0.97
CA HIS A 10 13.81 7.21 -0.03
C HIS A 10 13.93 8.68 -0.47
N ARG A 11 13.60 9.04 -1.69
CA ARG A 11 13.55 10.45 -2.10
C ARG A 11 12.17 11.07 -1.85
N SER A 12 11.68 10.98 -0.61
CA SER A 12 10.56 11.80 -0.17
C SER A 12 11.03 13.25 -0.03
N PRO A 13 10.27 14.26 -0.50
CA PRO A 13 10.59 15.66 -0.29
C PRO A 13 10.37 16.13 1.15
N TYR A 14 10.16 15.22 2.11
CA TYR A 14 9.82 15.55 3.49
C TYR A 14 11.04 15.41 4.41
N PHE A 15 11.41 16.54 5.03
CA PHE A 15 12.52 16.71 5.95
C PHE A 15 12.48 15.74 7.14
N GLY A 16 13.48 14.87 7.25
CA GLY A 16 13.79 14.05 8.43
C GLY A 16 14.83 14.71 9.32
N GLN A 17 14.88 14.34 10.60
CA GLN A 17 15.76 14.96 11.60
C GLN A 17 17.20 14.38 11.66
N SER A 18 17.55 13.46 10.79
CA SER A 18 18.93 12.94 10.72
C SER A 18 19.54 13.34 9.40
N VAL A 19 20.55 14.19 9.48
CA VAL A 19 21.25 14.77 8.34
C VAL A 19 22.69 14.28 8.43
N GLU A 20 23.07 13.28 7.58
CA GLU A 20 24.46 12.88 7.47
C GLU A 20 25.19 13.72 6.42
N PHE A 21 26.41 14.17 6.78
CA PHE A 21 27.26 14.89 5.85
C PHE A 21 27.73 13.95 4.75
N LEU A 22 27.38 14.24 3.49
CA LEU A 22 27.76 13.44 2.34
C LEU A 22 29.10 13.88 1.75
N GLN A 23 29.19 15.14 1.33
CA GLN A 23 30.38 15.70 0.69
C GLN A 23 30.34 17.24 0.62
N HIS A 24 31.48 17.84 0.26
CA HIS A 24 31.53 19.23 -0.15
C HIS A 24 31.35 19.35 -1.67
N ARG A 25 30.55 20.32 -2.10
CA ARG A 25 30.43 20.76 -3.49
C ARG A 25 30.86 22.21 -3.60
N GLU A 26 31.46 22.60 -4.70
CA GLU A 26 31.77 24.01 -4.94
C GLU A 26 30.49 24.84 -4.97
N TYR A 27 30.57 26.02 -4.36
CA TYR A 27 29.46 26.98 -4.32
C TYR A 27 29.17 27.51 -5.71
N VAL A 28 27.89 27.56 -6.07
CA VAL A 28 27.39 28.19 -7.30
C VAL A 28 26.50 29.36 -6.91
N PRO A 29 26.59 30.53 -7.59
CA PRO A 29 25.69 31.65 -7.33
C PRO A 29 24.21 31.21 -7.36
N GLY A 30 23.50 31.44 -6.24
CA GLY A 30 22.14 30.97 -6.02
C GLY A 30 21.99 29.87 -4.96
N ASP A 31 23.09 29.26 -4.50
CA ASP A 31 23.07 28.33 -3.38
C ASP A 31 22.77 29.04 -2.06
N ASP A 32 22.08 28.35 -1.14
CA ASP A 32 21.76 28.88 0.18
C ASP A 32 23.02 29.02 1.05
N LEU A 33 23.33 30.24 1.43
CA LEU A 33 24.51 30.59 2.23
C LEU A 33 24.55 29.90 3.60
N ARG A 34 23.42 29.39 4.10
CA ARG A 34 23.36 28.64 5.36
C ARG A 34 24.10 27.30 5.30
N HIS A 35 24.26 26.75 4.10
CA HIS A 35 24.95 25.49 3.86
C HIS A 35 26.42 25.65 3.49
N VAL A 36 26.93 26.88 3.41
CA VAL A 36 28.34 27.17 3.15
C VAL A 36 29.20 26.75 4.33
N ASP A 37 30.29 25.99 4.06
CA ASP A 37 31.25 25.65 5.10
C ASP A 37 32.29 26.77 5.28
N TRP A 38 31.97 27.68 6.17
CA TRP A 38 32.81 28.82 6.52
C TRP A 38 34.18 28.41 7.14
N LYS A 39 34.28 27.20 7.71
CA LYS A 39 35.55 26.68 8.25
C LYS A 39 36.51 26.27 7.13
N VAL A 40 35.98 25.65 6.06
CA VAL A 40 36.78 25.30 4.88
C VAL A 40 37.20 26.58 4.15
N TRP A 41 36.27 27.51 3.95
CA TRP A 41 36.60 28.81 3.35
C TRP A 41 37.72 29.54 4.09
N ALA A 42 37.66 29.65 5.42
CA ALA A 42 38.69 30.30 6.22
C ALA A 42 40.07 29.62 6.17
N ARG A 43 40.15 28.34 5.80
CA ARG A 43 41.43 27.59 5.74
C ARG A 43 42.00 27.47 4.34
N GLN A 44 41.16 27.42 3.32
CA GLN A 44 41.55 27.05 1.98
C GLN A 44 41.15 28.09 0.90
N ASP A 45 40.47 29.16 1.31
CA ASP A 45 39.92 30.21 0.46
C ASP A 45 39.04 29.67 -0.68
N ARG A 46 38.37 28.53 -0.42
CA ARG A 46 37.44 27.88 -1.35
C ARG A 46 36.06 27.88 -0.78
N LEU A 47 35.11 28.50 -1.49
CA LEU A 47 33.69 28.45 -1.13
C LEU A 47 33.10 27.10 -1.51
N VAL A 48 32.75 26.31 -0.49
CA VAL A 48 32.10 25.01 -0.64
C VAL A 48 30.81 24.95 0.15
N VAL A 49 29.84 24.27 -0.39
CA VAL A 49 28.53 23.99 0.23
C VAL A 49 28.53 22.56 0.75
N LYS A 50 28.11 22.41 2.00
CA LYS A 50 27.87 21.08 2.57
C LYS A 50 26.67 20.45 1.90
N GLN A 51 26.86 19.33 1.26
CA GLN A 51 25.79 18.45 0.83
C GLN A 51 25.53 17.44 1.94
N PHE A 52 24.26 17.35 2.31
CA PHE A 52 23.81 16.42 3.32
C PHE A 52 22.91 15.35 2.64
N GLU A 53 23.07 14.13 3.06
CA GLU A 53 22.12 13.07 2.75
C GLU A 53 21.12 12.99 3.91
N GLU A 54 19.85 13.17 3.59
CA GLU A 54 18.79 13.01 4.57
C GLU A 54 18.42 11.54 4.63
N ASP A 55 18.79 10.85 5.69
CA ASP A 55 18.26 9.55 6.04
C ASP A 55 16.79 9.72 6.47
N THR A 56 15.90 9.72 5.50
CA THR A 56 14.46 9.69 5.77
C THR A 56 14.07 8.27 6.13
N ASN A 57 13.99 7.97 7.42
CA ASN A 57 13.40 6.71 7.88
C ASN A 57 11.93 6.67 7.41
N LEU A 58 11.67 5.93 6.35
CA LEU A 58 10.32 5.72 5.85
C LEU A 58 9.48 5.02 6.94
N ARG A 59 8.31 5.59 7.22
CA ARG A 59 7.30 4.97 8.09
C ARG A 59 6.22 4.37 7.23
N CYS A 60 6.15 3.07 7.19
CA CYS A 60 5.17 2.33 6.40
C CYS A 60 4.12 1.69 7.33
N THR A 61 2.86 1.76 6.94
CA THR A 61 1.77 1.04 7.61
C THR A 61 1.08 0.14 6.59
N MET A 62 1.18 -1.17 6.81
CA MET A 62 0.37 -2.14 6.10
C MET A 62 -1.04 -2.14 6.67
N VAL A 63 -2.04 -1.98 5.83
CA VAL A 63 -3.46 -2.01 6.20
C VAL A 63 -4.10 -3.14 5.41
N VAL A 64 -4.41 -4.23 6.09
CA VAL A 64 -4.81 -5.50 5.46
C VAL A 64 -6.25 -5.82 5.82
N ASP A 65 -7.06 -5.98 4.79
CA ASP A 65 -8.44 -6.42 4.89
C ASP A 65 -8.51 -7.90 5.24
N VAL A 66 -9.29 -8.23 6.26
CA VAL A 66 -9.51 -9.59 6.73
C VAL A 66 -11.00 -9.94 6.75
N SER A 67 -11.82 -9.20 6.01
CA SER A 67 -13.25 -9.46 5.85
C SER A 67 -13.52 -10.85 5.27
N HIS A 68 -14.77 -11.27 5.35
CA HIS A 68 -15.16 -12.61 4.91
C HIS A 68 -14.97 -12.78 3.39
N SER A 69 -15.19 -11.73 2.61
CA SER A 69 -14.96 -11.72 1.16
C SER A 69 -13.52 -12.07 0.79
N MET A 70 -12.53 -11.67 1.62
CA MET A 70 -11.12 -11.98 1.41
C MET A 70 -10.79 -13.49 1.57
N GLN A 71 -11.67 -14.29 2.15
CA GLN A 71 -11.49 -15.76 2.23
C GLN A 71 -11.78 -16.48 0.91
N TYR A 72 -12.35 -15.77 -0.07
CA TYR A 72 -12.63 -16.33 -1.38
C TYR A 72 -11.34 -16.56 -2.18
N GLY A 73 -11.35 -17.64 -2.96
CA GLY A 73 -10.32 -17.98 -3.95
C GLY A 73 -10.27 -19.48 -4.20
N ASN A 74 -10.19 -19.86 -5.48
CA ASN A 74 -10.09 -21.25 -5.95
C ASN A 74 -8.66 -21.64 -6.33
N GLY A 75 -7.72 -20.71 -6.28
CA GLY A 75 -6.30 -20.90 -6.59
C GLY A 75 -5.50 -21.56 -5.47
N PRO A 76 -4.16 -21.61 -5.59
CA PRO A 76 -3.27 -22.09 -4.55
C PRO A 76 -3.32 -21.27 -3.26
N LEU A 77 -3.68 -20.00 -3.36
CA LEU A 77 -3.88 -19.04 -2.26
C LEU A 77 -5.22 -18.35 -2.46
N ASN A 78 -5.98 -18.19 -1.39
CA ASN A 78 -7.15 -17.30 -1.39
C ASN A 78 -6.71 -15.82 -1.37
N LYS A 79 -7.66 -14.89 -1.54
CA LYS A 79 -7.34 -13.44 -1.56
C LYS A 79 -6.62 -12.99 -0.29
N PHE A 80 -7.03 -13.48 0.89
CA PHE A 80 -6.41 -13.12 2.15
C PHE A 80 -4.98 -13.68 2.26
N GLU A 81 -4.75 -14.95 1.95
CA GLU A 81 -3.41 -15.55 1.98
C GLU A 81 -2.45 -14.82 1.04
N TYR A 82 -2.95 -14.44 -0.13
CA TYR A 82 -2.19 -13.64 -1.09
C TYR A 82 -1.89 -12.24 -0.55
N ALA A 83 -2.89 -11.55 0.03
CA ALA A 83 -2.75 -10.24 0.67
C ALA A 83 -1.76 -10.27 1.85
N ALA A 84 -1.85 -11.30 2.71
CA ALA A 84 -0.93 -11.51 3.82
C ALA A 84 0.51 -11.74 3.32
N THR A 85 0.67 -12.50 2.22
CA THR A 85 1.98 -12.72 1.60
C THR A 85 2.57 -11.42 1.05
N ILE A 86 1.77 -10.56 0.39
CA ILE A 86 2.19 -9.21 -0.04
C ILE A 86 2.63 -8.39 1.18
N ALA A 87 1.78 -8.31 2.21
CA ALA A 87 2.05 -7.49 3.39
C ALA A 87 3.31 -7.93 4.14
N ALA A 88 3.49 -9.24 4.34
CA ALA A 88 4.68 -9.81 4.97
C ALA A 88 5.95 -9.56 4.14
N SER A 89 5.88 -9.79 2.83
CA SER A 89 7.01 -9.59 1.92
C SER A 89 7.46 -8.12 1.89
N LEU A 90 6.53 -7.18 1.74
CA LEU A 90 6.83 -5.75 1.76
C LEU A 90 7.34 -5.29 3.11
N SER A 91 6.76 -5.80 4.21
CA SER A 91 7.23 -5.50 5.57
C SER A 91 8.67 -5.97 5.79
N TYR A 92 8.99 -7.18 5.34
CA TYR A 92 10.36 -7.71 5.40
C TYR A 92 11.34 -6.80 4.65
N LEU A 93 10.97 -6.35 3.45
CA LEU A 93 11.82 -5.49 2.62
C LEU A 93 12.04 -4.11 3.26
N VAL A 94 10.98 -3.50 3.79
CA VAL A 94 11.06 -2.22 4.52
C VAL A 94 12.03 -2.34 5.71
N LEU A 95 11.91 -3.41 6.51
CA LEU A 95 12.80 -3.65 7.65
C LEU A 95 14.25 -3.95 7.26
N GLN A 96 14.49 -4.61 6.11
CA GLN A 96 15.84 -4.85 5.61
C GLN A 96 16.58 -3.54 5.27
N GLN A 97 15.84 -2.48 4.91
CA GLN A 97 16.39 -1.15 4.65
C GLN A 97 16.47 -0.26 5.87
N GLN A 98 16.28 -0.83 7.07
CA GLN A 98 16.28 -0.09 8.33
C GLN A 98 15.12 0.92 8.45
N ASP A 99 14.14 0.86 7.56
CA ASP A 99 12.90 1.61 7.63
C ASP A 99 11.94 1.02 8.66
N ALA A 100 10.92 1.78 9.03
CA ALA A 100 9.98 1.38 10.06
C ALA A 100 8.65 0.91 9.44
N VAL A 101 8.14 -0.23 9.89
CA VAL A 101 6.86 -0.79 9.46
C VAL A 101 5.95 -1.09 10.64
N GLY A 102 4.66 -0.85 10.46
CA GLY A 102 3.56 -1.30 11.30
C GLY A 102 2.52 -2.06 10.46
N CYS A 103 1.62 -2.76 11.13
CA CYS A 103 0.54 -3.49 10.48
C CYS A 103 -0.78 -3.23 11.20
N ILE A 104 -1.84 -3.07 10.43
CA ILE A 104 -3.21 -2.95 10.91
C ILE A 104 -4.04 -3.95 10.11
N THR A 105 -4.73 -4.85 10.79
CA THR A 105 -5.72 -5.70 10.17
C THR A 105 -7.12 -5.21 10.56
N PHE A 106 -8.04 -5.25 9.61
CA PHE A 106 -9.39 -4.73 9.80
C PHE A 106 -10.44 -5.55 9.04
N ASP A 107 -11.64 -5.51 9.54
CA ASP A 107 -12.90 -5.86 8.88
C ASP A 107 -13.93 -4.76 9.17
N GLU A 108 -14.98 -4.99 9.95
CA GLU A 108 -15.90 -3.93 10.43
C GLU A 108 -15.18 -2.87 11.28
N LYS A 109 -14.07 -3.24 11.89
CA LYS A 109 -13.26 -2.43 12.80
C LYS A 109 -11.81 -2.85 12.72
N ILE A 110 -10.93 -2.07 13.34
CA ILE A 110 -9.54 -2.51 13.52
C ILE A 110 -9.52 -3.74 14.43
N ARG A 111 -9.01 -4.85 13.90
CA ARG A 111 -8.87 -6.13 14.62
C ARG A 111 -7.55 -6.21 15.37
N MET A 112 -6.47 -5.89 14.70
CA MET A 112 -5.16 -5.91 15.31
C MET A 112 -4.33 -4.71 14.87
N ARG A 113 -3.46 -4.27 15.75
CA ARG A 113 -2.59 -3.13 15.48
C ARG A 113 -1.19 -3.40 15.98
N VAL A 114 -0.26 -3.51 15.05
CA VAL A 114 1.17 -3.63 15.29
C VAL A 114 1.80 -2.25 15.15
N PRO A 115 2.44 -1.70 16.19
CA PRO A 115 3.04 -0.36 16.13
C PRO A 115 4.21 -0.31 15.16
N ILE A 116 4.46 0.89 14.60
CA ILE A 116 5.55 1.12 13.64
C ILE A 116 6.90 1.00 14.35
N ARG A 117 7.76 0.09 13.90
CA ARG A 117 9.12 -0.14 14.41
C ARG A 117 10.08 -0.51 13.29
N SER A 118 11.39 -0.24 13.46
CA SER A 118 12.46 -0.50 12.48
C SER A 118 13.35 -1.72 12.80
N LYS A 119 13.14 -2.40 13.94
CA LYS A 119 13.94 -3.58 14.30
C LYS A 119 13.63 -4.76 13.39
N ARG A 120 14.63 -5.48 12.87
CA ARG A 120 14.45 -6.62 11.95
C ARG A 120 13.54 -7.72 12.50
N ASN A 121 13.67 -8.04 13.79
CA ASN A 121 12.82 -9.06 14.43
C ASN A 121 11.36 -8.64 14.57
N HIS A 122 11.02 -7.38 14.28
CA HIS A 122 9.65 -6.89 14.29
C HIS A 122 8.76 -7.56 13.22
N ILE A 123 9.37 -8.18 12.22
CA ILE A 123 8.65 -8.97 11.19
C ILE A 123 7.78 -10.07 11.82
N HIS A 124 8.23 -10.72 12.89
CA HIS A 124 7.44 -11.75 13.56
C HIS A 124 6.11 -11.19 14.10
N SER A 125 6.15 -9.98 14.70
CA SER A 125 4.91 -9.36 15.18
C SER A 125 3.95 -9.01 14.03
N VAL A 126 4.47 -8.66 12.86
CA VAL A 126 3.64 -8.43 11.67
C VAL A 126 3.02 -9.74 11.17
N ILE A 127 3.82 -10.81 11.07
CA ILE A 127 3.34 -12.13 10.64
C ILE A 127 2.29 -12.66 11.63
N ASP A 128 2.56 -12.61 12.94
CA ASP A 128 1.62 -13.03 13.98
C ASP A 128 0.27 -12.30 13.88
N SER A 129 0.29 -11.01 13.47
CA SER A 129 -0.93 -10.24 13.29
C SER A 129 -1.75 -10.66 12.05
N LEU A 130 -1.12 -11.28 11.08
CA LEU A 130 -1.77 -11.82 9.88
C LEU A 130 -2.28 -13.25 10.07
N ASP A 131 -1.71 -14.02 11.00
CA ASP A 131 -2.12 -15.41 11.26
C ASP A 131 -3.40 -15.51 12.10
N THR A 132 -3.67 -14.51 12.95
CA THR A 132 -4.77 -14.56 13.93
C THR A 132 -6.02 -13.87 13.37
N GLN A 133 -6.80 -14.56 12.55
CA GLN A 133 -7.97 -13.97 11.90
C GLN A 133 -9.27 -14.74 12.19
N SER A 134 -10.28 -14.00 12.63
CA SER A 134 -11.67 -14.44 12.70
C SER A 134 -12.51 -13.39 11.97
N PRO A 135 -12.89 -13.61 10.70
CA PRO A 135 -13.61 -12.65 9.91
C PRO A 135 -15.00 -12.34 10.48
N SER A 136 -15.48 -11.13 10.27
CA SER A 136 -16.80 -10.61 10.61
C SER A 136 -17.52 -10.06 9.37
N ASP A 137 -18.84 -9.90 9.47
CA ASP A 137 -19.74 -9.91 8.31
C ASP A 137 -19.93 -8.58 7.56
N LYS A 138 -19.56 -7.42 8.10
CA LYS A 138 -19.77 -6.13 7.40
C LYS A 138 -18.64 -5.14 7.66
N THR A 139 -18.11 -4.54 6.60
CA THR A 139 -17.02 -3.57 6.69
C THR A 139 -17.51 -2.12 6.53
N ASP A 140 -17.34 -1.29 7.55
CA ASP A 140 -17.44 0.18 7.42
C ASP A 140 -16.02 0.74 7.13
N MET A 141 -15.64 0.72 5.88
CA MET A 141 -14.32 1.14 5.42
C MET A 141 -14.02 2.59 5.80
N TYR A 142 -15.02 3.49 5.77
CA TYR A 142 -14.78 4.88 6.14
C TYR A 142 -14.46 5.05 7.63
N ALA A 143 -15.18 4.35 8.51
CA ALA A 143 -14.89 4.39 9.95
C ALA A 143 -13.49 3.85 10.26
N VAL A 144 -13.10 2.75 9.64
CA VAL A 144 -11.73 2.17 9.76
C VAL A 144 -10.68 3.17 9.28
N MET A 145 -10.82 3.74 8.09
CA MET A 145 -9.85 4.70 7.55
C MET A 145 -9.75 5.97 8.40
N ARG A 146 -10.87 6.43 8.98
CA ARG A 146 -10.87 7.55 9.91
C ARG A 146 -10.09 7.24 11.18
N GLU A 147 -10.31 6.07 11.77
CA GLU A 147 -9.59 5.63 12.96
C GLU A 147 -8.08 5.48 12.67
N ILE A 148 -7.71 4.91 11.53
CA ILE A 148 -6.32 4.87 11.07
C ILE A 148 -5.74 6.27 10.96
N ALA A 149 -6.48 7.20 10.34
CA ALA A 149 -6.05 8.58 10.18
C ALA A 149 -5.82 9.30 11.52
N GLU A 150 -6.58 8.97 12.55
CA GLU A 150 -6.43 9.56 13.90
C GLU A 150 -5.25 8.98 14.67
N THR A 151 -4.91 7.72 14.42
CA THR A 151 -3.98 6.94 15.23
C THR A 151 -2.60 6.75 14.62
N VAL A 152 -2.48 6.75 13.28
CA VAL A 152 -1.18 6.65 12.60
C VAL A 152 -0.46 8.01 12.62
N PRO A 153 0.85 8.04 12.93
CA PRO A 153 1.62 9.29 12.91
C PRO A 153 1.50 10.00 11.55
N ARG A 154 1.36 11.31 11.59
CA ARG A 154 1.30 12.12 10.36
C ARG A 154 2.53 11.89 9.49
N ARG A 155 2.30 11.84 8.17
CA ARG A 155 3.31 11.63 7.12
C ARG A 155 3.97 10.25 7.19
N GLY A 156 3.73 9.48 6.19
CA GLY A 156 4.24 8.13 6.01
C GLY A 156 3.57 7.48 4.82
N MET A 157 3.91 6.24 4.55
CA MET A 157 3.29 5.45 3.50
C MET A 157 2.23 4.53 4.11
N ILE A 158 1.06 4.50 3.50
CA ILE A 158 -0.01 3.55 3.81
C ILE A 158 -0.18 2.63 2.61
N MET A 159 -0.07 1.33 2.84
CA MET A 159 -0.31 0.30 1.84
C MET A 159 -1.58 -0.46 2.23
N LEU A 160 -2.67 -0.17 1.54
CA LEU A 160 -3.95 -0.85 1.70
C LEU A 160 -3.99 -2.09 0.79
N VAL A 161 -4.31 -3.25 1.36
CA VAL A 161 -4.50 -4.50 0.63
C VAL A 161 -5.93 -4.99 0.91
N SER A 162 -6.81 -4.96 -0.09
CA SER A 162 -8.24 -5.27 0.03
C SER A 162 -8.81 -5.63 -1.35
N ASP A 163 -9.94 -6.32 -1.38
CA ASP A 163 -10.73 -6.52 -2.60
C ASP A 163 -11.68 -5.34 -2.90
N LEU A 164 -11.75 -4.36 -2.00
CA LEU A 164 -12.58 -3.15 -2.11
C LEU A 164 -14.06 -3.44 -2.39
N LEU A 165 -14.52 -4.66 -2.12
CA LEU A 165 -15.93 -5.03 -2.24
C LEU A 165 -16.71 -4.41 -1.06
N GLY A 166 -17.79 -3.70 -1.36
CA GLY A 166 -18.61 -3.02 -0.34
C GLY A 166 -18.76 -1.52 -0.57
N ASP A 167 -18.64 -0.69 0.49
CA ASP A 167 -18.81 0.76 0.41
C ASP A 167 -17.60 1.44 -0.24
N ILE A 168 -17.59 1.49 -1.57
CA ILE A 168 -16.52 2.17 -2.33
C ILE A 168 -16.50 3.68 -2.08
N GLU A 169 -17.65 4.31 -1.86
CA GLU A 169 -17.69 5.75 -1.58
C GLU A 169 -17.04 6.07 -0.24
N GLY A 170 -17.35 5.28 0.80
CA GLY A 170 -16.70 5.38 2.11
C GLY A 170 -15.21 5.14 2.03
N THR A 171 -14.80 4.13 1.25
CA THR A 171 -13.38 3.83 0.99
C THR A 171 -12.66 5.03 0.39
N ILE A 172 -13.17 5.60 -0.69
CA ILE A 172 -12.55 6.77 -1.35
C ILE A 172 -12.52 7.99 -0.45
N LYS A 173 -13.58 8.25 0.32
CA LYS A 173 -13.60 9.33 1.33
C LYS A 173 -12.50 9.11 2.38
N GLY A 174 -12.33 7.88 2.83
CA GLY A 174 -11.28 7.51 3.77
C GLY A 174 -9.87 7.69 3.22
N LEU A 175 -9.61 7.23 1.99
CA LEU A 175 -8.33 7.43 1.31
C LEU A 175 -8.01 8.93 1.13
N LYS A 176 -9.01 9.73 0.75
CA LYS A 176 -8.87 11.19 0.65
C LYS A 176 -8.49 11.83 1.99
N LEU A 177 -9.10 11.39 3.09
CA LEU A 177 -8.77 11.86 4.44
C LEU A 177 -7.31 11.57 4.80
N LEU A 178 -6.83 10.35 4.50
CA LEU A 178 -5.45 9.95 4.74
C LEU A 178 -4.47 10.78 3.87
N ARG A 179 -4.80 11.04 2.59
CA ARG A 179 -3.99 11.94 1.73
C ARG A 179 -3.91 13.35 2.29
N GLN A 180 -5.03 13.92 2.77
CA GLN A 180 -5.05 15.25 3.39
C GLN A 180 -4.18 15.33 4.65
N ARG A 181 -3.96 14.23 5.35
CA ARG A 181 -3.03 14.14 6.49
C ARG A 181 -1.56 13.99 6.07
N GLY A 182 -1.29 13.95 4.78
CA GLY A 182 0.05 13.92 4.21
C GLY A 182 0.64 12.53 4.05
N HIS A 183 -0.19 11.48 4.06
CA HIS A 183 0.25 10.12 3.75
C HIS A 183 0.36 9.90 2.24
N ASP A 184 1.40 9.21 1.81
CA ASP A 184 1.43 8.56 0.50
C ASP A 184 0.66 7.26 0.59
N ILE A 185 -0.24 7.02 -0.37
CA ILE A 185 -1.13 5.87 -0.32
C ILE A 185 -0.94 5.00 -1.55
N LEU A 186 -0.83 3.71 -1.31
CA LEU A 186 -0.84 2.67 -2.31
C LEU A 186 -1.95 1.68 -2.00
N VAL A 187 -2.78 1.40 -2.98
CA VAL A 187 -3.84 0.41 -2.91
C VAL A 187 -3.46 -0.78 -3.77
N PHE A 188 -3.35 -1.94 -3.15
CA PHE A 188 -3.32 -3.25 -3.79
C PHE A 188 -4.73 -3.83 -3.78
N HIS A 189 -5.39 -3.75 -4.92
CA HIS A 189 -6.73 -4.31 -5.11
C HIS A 189 -6.59 -5.76 -5.55
N VAL A 190 -6.89 -6.70 -4.65
CA VAL A 190 -6.70 -8.14 -4.86
C VAL A 190 -8.02 -8.78 -5.23
N LEU A 191 -8.09 -9.38 -6.41
CA LEU A 191 -9.25 -10.14 -6.88
C LEU A 191 -8.84 -11.53 -7.34
N ASP A 192 -9.75 -12.47 -7.21
CA ASP A 192 -9.57 -13.82 -7.73
C ASP A 192 -9.85 -13.87 -9.24
N ASP A 193 -9.27 -14.85 -9.95
CA ASP A 193 -9.49 -15.02 -11.38
C ASP A 193 -10.97 -15.30 -11.70
N ASP A 194 -11.68 -16.01 -10.83
CA ASP A 194 -13.11 -16.27 -11.01
C ASP A 194 -13.94 -14.97 -10.92
N GLU A 195 -13.53 -14.01 -10.10
CA GLU A 195 -14.18 -12.70 -10.01
C GLU A 195 -13.91 -11.84 -11.25
N LEU A 196 -12.75 -12.00 -11.87
CA LEU A 196 -12.35 -11.21 -13.05
C LEU A 196 -12.81 -11.80 -14.38
N ASP A 197 -12.80 -13.13 -14.49
CA ASP A 197 -13.05 -13.82 -15.76
C ASP A 197 -14.43 -14.50 -15.80
N PHE A 198 -15.04 -14.76 -14.64
CA PHE A 198 -16.36 -15.39 -14.46
C PHE A 198 -16.51 -16.67 -15.31
N GLU A 199 -15.53 -17.58 -15.19
CA GLU A 199 -15.48 -18.81 -15.98
C GLU A 199 -16.14 -20.00 -15.29
N PHE A 200 -17.39 -19.82 -14.85
CA PHE A 200 -18.19 -20.87 -14.23
C PHE A 200 -18.97 -21.67 -15.27
N ASN A 201 -19.08 -22.96 -15.04
CA ASN A 201 -19.79 -23.89 -15.94
C ASN A 201 -20.89 -24.66 -15.20
N GLY A 202 -22.04 -24.81 -15.87
CA GLY A 202 -23.19 -25.53 -15.34
C GLY A 202 -24.11 -24.66 -14.48
N ALA A 203 -25.22 -25.25 -14.00
CA ALA A 203 -26.08 -24.57 -13.02
C ALA A 203 -25.39 -24.55 -11.67
N MET A 204 -25.27 -23.39 -11.08
CA MET A 204 -24.57 -23.18 -9.78
C MET A 204 -25.45 -22.37 -8.82
N ARG A 205 -25.18 -22.58 -7.55
CA ARG A 205 -25.66 -21.75 -6.48
C ARG A 205 -24.51 -20.83 -6.03
N PHE A 206 -24.76 -19.55 -6.09
CA PHE A 206 -23.86 -18.56 -5.49
C PHE A 206 -24.40 -18.18 -4.11
N ASP A 207 -23.63 -18.44 -3.08
CA ASP A 207 -23.94 -18.06 -1.71
C ASP A 207 -23.23 -16.72 -1.39
N GLY A 208 -23.94 -15.79 -0.76
CA GLY A 208 -23.37 -14.53 -0.28
C GLY A 208 -22.33 -14.80 0.79
N LEU A 209 -21.14 -14.20 0.67
CA LEU A 209 -20.09 -14.34 1.70
C LEU A 209 -20.36 -13.47 2.93
N GLU A 210 -21.11 -12.40 2.76
CA GLU A 210 -21.43 -11.40 3.82
C GLU A 210 -22.92 -11.33 4.16
N SER A 211 -23.74 -12.21 3.54
CA SER A 211 -25.17 -12.32 3.82
C SER A 211 -25.65 -13.76 3.64
N ASP A 212 -26.77 -14.11 4.27
CA ASP A 212 -27.41 -15.42 4.09
C ASP A 212 -28.14 -15.57 2.72
N ASP A 213 -27.97 -14.59 1.84
CA ASP A 213 -28.60 -14.61 0.52
C ASP A 213 -27.90 -15.59 -0.42
N PHE A 214 -28.68 -16.23 -1.28
CA PHE A 214 -28.15 -17.08 -2.33
C PHE A 214 -28.88 -16.88 -3.66
N ILE A 215 -28.18 -17.10 -4.75
CA ILE A 215 -28.74 -17.02 -6.11
C ILE A 215 -28.46 -18.32 -6.84
N ASN A 216 -29.54 -19.01 -7.26
CA ASN A 216 -29.42 -20.12 -8.17
C ASN A 216 -29.53 -19.60 -9.61
N CYS A 217 -28.50 -19.76 -10.41
CA CYS A 217 -28.49 -19.21 -11.74
C CYS A 217 -27.64 -20.04 -12.71
N ASN A 218 -27.83 -19.75 -14.00
CA ASN A 218 -26.92 -20.21 -15.04
C ASN A 218 -25.84 -19.13 -15.25
N PRO A 219 -24.59 -19.39 -14.86
CA PRO A 219 -23.51 -18.40 -14.95
C PRO A 219 -23.31 -17.88 -16.38
N ARG A 220 -23.50 -18.73 -17.39
CA ARG A 220 -23.35 -18.34 -18.80
C ARG A 220 -24.30 -17.23 -19.22
N ALA A 221 -25.52 -17.21 -18.66
CA ALA A 221 -26.52 -16.18 -18.97
C ALA A 221 -26.19 -14.85 -18.28
N LEU A 222 -25.49 -14.89 -17.12
CA LEU A 222 -25.12 -13.72 -16.37
C LEU A 222 -23.75 -13.14 -16.75
N ARG A 223 -22.90 -13.93 -17.39
CA ARG A 223 -21.47 -13.60 -17.60
C ARG A 223 -21.27 -12.25 -18.27
N GLU A 224 -22.00 -11.96 -19.34
CA GLU A 224 -21.83 -10.70 -20.07
C GLU A 224 -22.17 -9.48 -19.19
N GLY A 225 -23.32 -9.54 -18.49
CA GLY A 225 -23.73 -8.48 -17.58
C GLY A 225 -22.77 -8.32 -16.39
N TYR A 226 -22.29 -9.43 -15.83
CA TYR A 226 -21.32 -9.41 -14.74
C TYR A 226 -19.99 -8.80 -15.17
N LEU A 227 -19.43 -9.23 -16.31
CA LEU A 227 -18.16 -8.70 -16.82
C LEU A 227 -18.27 -7.21 -17.18
N ALA A 228 -19.41 -6.75 -17.66
CA ALA A 228 -19.64 -5.32 -17.86
C ALA A 228 -19.62 -4.56 -16.53
N ALA A 229 -20.32 -5.05 -15.51
CA ALA A 229 -20.38 -4.43 -14.19
C ALA A 229 -19.02 -4.39 -13.48
N ILE A 230 -18.27 -5.51 -13.49
CA ILE A 230 -16.95 -5.55 -12.85
C ILE A 230 -15.94 -4.63 -13.57
N ASN A 231 -15.98 -4.55 -14.91
CA ASN A 231 -15.12 -3.66 -15.66
C ASN A 231 -15.45 -2.17 -15.40
N GLU A 232 -16.73 -1.83 -15.28
CA GLU A 232 -17.17 -0.49 -14.89
C GLU A 232 -16.66 -0.14 -13.48
N PHE A 233 -16.86 -1.04 -12.53
CA PHE A 233 -16.36 -0.89 -11.14
C PHE A 233 -14.85 -0.66 -11.10
N LEU A 234 -14.06 -1.52 -11.76
CA LEU A 234 -12.60 -1.40 -11.80
C LEU A 234 -12.14 -0.09 -12.44
N THR A 235 -12.85 0.36 -13.48
CA THR A 235 -12.56 1.63 -14.17
C THR A 235 -12.83 2.81 -13.24
N ASP A 236 -13.96 2.75 -12.52
CA ASP A 236 -14.34 3.83 -11.58
C ASP A 236 -13.37 3.90 -10.40
N VAL A 237 -13.04 2.79 -9.76
CA VAL A 237 -12.06 2.73 -8.67
C VAL A 237 -10.72 3.30 -9.12
N ARG A 238 -10.22 2.89 -10.30
CA ARG A 238 -8.95 3.39 -10.85
C ARG A 238 -8.99 4.89 -11.07
N ARG A 239 -10.07 5.41 -11.64
CA ARG A 239 -10.28 6.84 -11.88
C ARG A 239 -10.31 7.62 -10.57
N GLN A 240 -11.04 7.13 -9.57
CA GLN A 240 -11.15 7.78 -8.26
C GLN A 240 -9.83 7.77 -7.49
N CYS A 241 -9.07 6.69 -7.52
CA CYS A 241 -7.73 6.64 -6.94
C CYS A 241 -6.80 7.67 -7.61
N ALA A 242 -6.77 7.70 -8.95
CA ALA A 242 -5.94 8.65 -9.70
C ALA A 242 -6.29 10.11 -9.40
N SER A 243 -7.59 10.45 -9.33
CA SER A 243 -8.06 11.82 -9.03
C SER A 243 -7.70 12.30 -7.61
N ASN A 244 -7.44 11.38 -6.69
CA ASN A 244 -7.04 11.67 -5.31
C ASN A 244 -5.53 11.47 -5.05
N ALA A 245 -4.72 11.33 -6.08
CA ALA A 245 -3.28 11.07 -6.00
C ALA A 245 -2.96 9.82 -5.14
N VAL A 246 -3.76 8.76 -5.31
CA VAL A 246 -3.59 7.44 -4.71
C VAL A 246 -3.05 6.50 -5.77
N ASP A 247 -1.92 5.86 -5.48
CA ASP A 247 -1.37 4.83 -6.36
C ASP A 247 -2.26 3.57 -6.27
N TYR A 248 -2.59 2.99 -7.42
CA TYR A 248 -3.49 1.84 -7.52
C TYR A 248 -2.89 0.72 -8.36
N ALA A 249 -2.95 -0.49 -7.85
CA ALA A 249 -2.54 -1.71 -8.54
C ALA A 249 -3.62 -2.78 -8.39
N LEU A 250 -4.21 -3.21 -9.51
CA LEU A 250 -5.04 -4.41 -9.57
C LEU A 250 -4.14 -5.63 -9.66
N ILE A 251 -4.41 -6.63 -8.84
CA ILE A 251 -3.64 -7.86 -8.68
C ILE A 251 -4.60 -9.06 -8.74
N ARG A 252 -4.22 -10.08 -9.50
CA ARG A 252 -4.87 -11.38 -9.50
C ARG A 252 -4.23 -12.31 -8.49
N THR A 253 -5.00 -13.17 -7.86
CA THR A 253 -4.45 -14.20 -6.95
C THR A 253 -3.52 -15.19 -7.65
N SER A 254 -3.64 -15.34 -8.98
CA SER A 254 -2.76 -16.15 -9.82
C SER A 254 -1.47 -15.45 -10.25
N ASP A 255 -1.37 -14.12 -10.09
CA ASP A 255 -0.18 -13.39 -10.53
C ASP A 255 1.03 -13.79 -9.68
N PRO A 256 2.21 -14.07 -10.29
CA PRO A 256 3.43 -14.29 -9.53
C PRO A 256 3.80 -13.04 -8.71
N LEU A 257 3.98 -13.21 -7.40
CA LEU A 257 4.21 -12.10 -6.47
C LEU A 257 5.42 -11.23 -6.85
N ASP A 258 6.50 -11.85 -7.31
CA ASP A 258 7.71 -11.16 -7.77
C ASP A 258 7.43 -10.25 -8.99
N ALA A 259 6.60 -10.71 -9.93
CA ALA A 259 6.20 -9.94 -11.11
C ALA A 259 5.32 -8.75 -10.71
N VAL A 260 4.38 -8.96 -9.79
CA VAL A 260 3.50 -7.90 -9.26
C VAL A 260 4.31 -6.82 -8.58
N LEU A 261 5.18 -7.21 -7.67
CA LEU A 261 6.08 -6.30 -6.97
C LEU A 261 7.00 -5.56 -7.96
N ALA A 262 7.65 -6.24 -8.88
CA ALA A 262 8.51 -5.63 -9.89
C ALA A 262 7.78 -4.63 -10.79
N LYS A 263 6.59 -4.97 -11.27
CA LYS A 263 5.74 -4.12 -12.14
C LYS A 263 5.34 -2.82 -11.44
N TYR A 264 4.90 -2.90 -10.20
CA TYR A 264 4.55 -1.73 -9.41
C TYR A 264 5.80 -0.85 -9.18
N LEU A 265 6.92 -1.46 -8.87
CA LEU A 265 8.18 -0.83 -8.55
C LEU A 265 8.73 -0.02 -9.73
N SER A 266 8.69 -0.61 -10.92
CA SER A 266 9.16 0.05 -12.15
C SER A 266 8.27 1.25 -12.55
N ARG A 267 6.96 1.16 -12.34
CA ARG A 267 6.01 2.26 -12.62
C ARG A 267 6.29 3.50 -11.77
N ARG A 268 6.55 3.31 -10.48
CA ARG A 268 6.81 4.42 -9.56
C ARG A 268 8.14 5.11 -9.84
N LEU A 269 9.15 4.38 -10.31
CA LEU A 269 10.43 4.94 -10.76
C LEU A 269 10.26 5.73 -12.08
N GLY A 270 9.36 5.33 -12.97
CA GLY A 270 9.07 6.01 -14.24
C GLY A 270 8.34 7.35 -14.07
N HIS A 271 7.36 7.43 -13.18
CA HIS A 271 6.54 8.64 -12.94
C HIS A 271 7.30 9.79 -12.23
N ARG A 272 8.47 9.54 -11.65
CA ARG A 272 9.31 10.57 -11.02
C ARG A 272 10.33 11.22 -11.95
N ARG A 273 10.38 10.82 -13.23
CA ARG A 273 11.29 11.39 -14.25
C ARG A 273 10.61 12.36 -15.22
N SER A 274 9.32 12.60 -15.08
CA SER A 274 8.57 13.58 -15.89
C SER A 274 8.15 14.80 -15.06
#